data_957094c2dbc5d4d5b8800a9a32af90dd
#
_entry.id   957094c2dbc5d4d5b8800a9a32af90dd
#
_cell.length_a   1.000
_cell.length_b   1.000
_cell.length_c   1.000
_cell.angle_alpha   90.00
_cell.angle_beta   90.00
_cell.angle_gamma   90.00
#
_symmetry.space_group_name_H-M   'P 1'
#
loop_
_entity.id
_entity.type
_entity.pdbx_description
1 polymer ?
#
loop_
_entity_poly.entity_id
_entity_poly.type
_entity_poly.pdbx_seq_one_letter_code
_entity_poly.pdbx_strand_id
1 'polypeptide(L)'
;MDNNQQRTIVRKKDRALLAAIGVFAVAMAMIAILGLVLVQPPKDTTQGQADCDHVRVSGKLPGRVERIFVTEGQMVHRGDTIAKVYSSTADAKLYQAQQMAIAAASQTQKVDAGTRSEIKNSAYNVWQQAIAAETIAQKTYQRMQSLYEQGVITEQKRDEAKAAADAASAQVKAAKSQYDMAVNGAQSQDKVASRSMANAARGTVMEVQSLLEDQYLLAPCDGEVAQIYPQEGELVAMGAPVVSLAKMDDMWVSFSVREELLRDLPMGKVINTDIPALGLKDVKMRIYYVHDMGTYAVWQATKAYGQYDSKTFEVKARPETRIENFRPGMSVILK
;
A
#
# COMPACT_ATOMS: atom_id res chain seq x y z
N MET A 1 -54.90 -69.24 -75.06
CA MET A 1 -54.52 -69.57 -73.69
C MET A 1 -53.29 -68.80 -73.27
N ASP A 2 -53.35 -67.44 -73.13
CA ASP A 2 -52.11 -66.76 -72.69
C ASP A 2 -52.27 -65.43 -71.91
N ASN A 3 -53.47 -65.04 -71.60
CA ASN A 3 -53.74 -63.76 -70.99
C ASN A 3 -53.82 -63.81 -69.44
N ASN A 4 -53.88 -65.03 -68.84
CA ASN A 4 -53.97 -65.23 -67.39
C ASN A 4 -52.55 -65.42 -66.73
N GLN A 5 -51.55 -65.90 -67.46
CA GLN A 5 -50.22 -66.07 -66.93
C GLN A 5 -49.47 -64.72 -66.87
N GLN A 6 -49.66 -63.79 -67.81
CA GLN A 6 -49.07 -62.48 -67.74
C GLN A 6 -49.63 -61.64 -66.55
N ARG A 7 -50.86 -61.72 -66.21
CA ARG A 7 -51.46 -60.99 -65.09
C ARG A 7 -50.99 -61.50 -63.71
N THR A 8 -50.63 -62.75 -63.59
CA THR A 8 -50.10 -63.29 -62.31
C THR A 8 -48.64 -63.00 -62.13
N ILE A 9 -47.83 -62.84 -63.17
CA ILE A 9 -46.42 -62.48 -63.13
C ILE A 9 -46.29 -60.98 -62.81
N VAL A 10 -47.14 -60.13 -63.42
CA VAL A 10 -47.14 -58.69 -63.10
C VAL A 10 -47.55 -58.44 -61.64
N ARG A 11 -48.63 -59.11 -61.14
CA ARG A 11 -49.01 -58.96 -59.70
C ARG A 11 -47.96 -59.48 -58.70
N LYS A 12 -47.17 -60.52 -59.05
CA LYS A 12 -46.06 -60.97 -58.18
C LYS A 12 -44.89 -59.98 -58.19
N LYS A 13 -44.57 -59.37 -59.35
CA LYS A 13 -43.56 -58.31 -59.45
C LYS A 13 -43.98 -57.08 -58.67
N ASP A 14 -45.22 -56.65 -58.77
CA ASP A 14 -45.71 -55.46 -58.02
C ASP A 14 -45.73 -55.72 -56.53
N ARG A 15 -46.09 -56.92 -56.07
CA ARG A 15 -45.99 -57.29 -54.62
C ARG A 15 -44.55 -57.36 -54.15
N ALA A 16 -43.60 -57.87 -54.95
CA ALA A 16 -42.21 -57.89 -54.63
C ALA A 16 -41.60 -56.49 -54.60
N LEU A 17 -42.03 -55.62 -55.49
CA LEU A 17 -41.61 -54.22 -55.55
C LEU A 17 -42.13 -53.41 -54.35
N LEU A 18 -43.41 -53.63 -53.97
CA LEU A 18 -43.99 -53.02 -52.76
C LEU A 18 -43.35 -53.56 -51.49
N ALA A 19 -42.99 -54.82 -51.41
CA ALA A 19 -42.26 -55.40 -50.29
C ALA A 19 -40.83 -54.83 -50.20
N ALA A 20 -40.12 -54.65 -51.31
CA ALA A 20 -38.80 -54.02 -51.36
C ALA A 20 -38.84 -52.57 -50.94
N ILE A 21 -39.85 -51.77 -51.39
CA ILE A 21 -40.03 -50.35 -50.97
C ILE A 21 -40.37 -50.34 -49.47
N GLY A 22 -41.17 -51.26 -48.93
CA GLY A 22 -41.46 -51.36 -47.51
C GLY A 22 -40.18 -51.63 -46.65
N VAL A 23 -39.36 -52.60 -47.07
CA VAL A 23 -38.10 -52.89 -46.42
C VAL A 23 -37.10 -51.66 -46.47
N PHE A 24 -37.04 -51.00 -47.63
CA PHE A 24 -36.25 -49.82 -47.77
C PHE A 24 -36.72 -48.65 -46.87
N ALA A 25 -38.04 -48.44 -46.80
CA ALA A 25 -38.64 -47.42 -45.93
C ALA A 25 -38.34 -47.71 -44.40
N VAL A 26 -38.47 -49.02 -44.03
CA VAL A 26 -38.11 -49.43 -42.65
C VAL A 26 -36.62 -49.27 -42.36
N ALA A 27 -35.75 -49.60 -43.31
CA ALA A 27 -34.30 -49.37 -43.17
C ALA A 27 -33.96 -47.89 -43.06
N MET A 28 -34.58 -47.03 -43.87
CA MET A 28 -34.40 -45.58 -43.79
C MET A 28 -34.92 -44.99 -42.49
N ALA A 29 -36.06 -45.47 -41.98
CA ALA A 29 -36.61 -45.08 -40.68
C ALA A 29 -35.68 -45.52 -39.53
N MET A 30 -35.09 -46.72 -39.62
CA MET A 30 -34.15 -47.23 -38.64
C MET A 30 -32.84 -46.41 -38.64
N ILE A 31 -32.32 -46.05 -39.81
CA ILE A 31 -31.14 -45.17 -39.94
C ILE A 31 -31.45 -43.78 -39.40
N ALA A 32 -32.63 -43.22 -39.65
CA ALA A 32 -33.06 -41.93 -39.13
C ALA A 32 -33.17 -41.93 -37.61
N ILE A 33 -33.76 -42.98 -37.01
CA ILE A 33 -33.87 -43.16 -35.58
C ILE A 33 -32.47 -43.37 -34.93
N LEU A 34 -31.61 -44.16 -35.58
CA LEU A 34 -30.25 -44.38 -35.12
C LEU A 34 -29.43 -43.08 -35.19
N GLY A 35 -29.61 -42.30 -36.27
CA GLY A 35 -29.03 -40.99 -36.41
C GLY A 35 -29.48 -39.99 -35.32
N LEU A 36 -30.78 -40.02 -34.97
CA LEU A 36 -31.38 -39.16 -33.94
C LEU A 36 -30.91 -39.55 -32.53
N VAL A 37 -30.63 -40.84 -32.28
CA VAL A 37 -30.07 -41.31 -31.01
C VAL A 37 -28.58 -41.08 -30.90
N LEU A 38 -27.82 -41.20 -32.01
CA LEU A 38 -26.36 -40.99 -32.03
C LEU A 38 -25.98 -39.52 -32.08
N VAL A 39 -26.80 -38.63 -32.61
CA VAL A 39 -26.59 -37.17 -32.67
C VAL A 39 -27.37 -36.49 -31.53
N GLN A 40 -27.24 -36.97 -30.30
CA GLN A 40 -27.64 -36.18 -29.15
C GLN A 40 -26.61 -35.03 -29.01
N PRO A 41 -27.04 -33.75 -29.01
CA PRO A 41 -26.12 -32.66 -28.79
C PRO A 41 -25.45 -32.88 -27.41
N PRO A 42 -24.13 -32.64 -27.29
CA PRO A 42 -23.47 -32.75 -25.99
C PRO A 42 -24.21 -31.86 -25.00
N LYS A 43 -24.51 -32.38 -23.81
CA LYS A 43 -25.11 -31.60 -22.73
C LYS A 43 -24.22 -30.37 -22.54
N ASP A 44 -24.82 -29.17 -22.59
CA ASP A 44 -24.13 -27.94 -22.29
C ASP A 44 -23.55 -28.04 -20.87
N THR A 45 -22.27 -28.42 -20.76
CA THR A 45 -21.56 -28.49 -19.48
C THR A 45 -20.96 -27.14 -19.23
N THR A 46 -21.46 -26.43 -18.23
CA THR A 46 -20.85 -25.16 -17.79
C THR A 46 -19.52 -25.45 -17.10
N GLN A 47 -18.44 -24.99 -17.70
CA GLN A 47 -17.09 -25.11 -17.16
C GLN A 47 -16.75 -23.84 -16.38
N GLY A 48 -16.23 -24.00 -15.17
CA GLY A 48 -15.62 -22.95 -14.36
C GLY A 48 -14.13 -23.17 -14.22
N GLN A 49 -13.47 -22.17 -13.69
CA GLN A 49 -12.05 -22.18 -13.37
C GLN A 49 -11.83 -21.87 -11.89
N ALA A 50 -11.00 -22.67 -11.24
CA ALA A 50 -10.55 -22.39 -9.89
C ALA A 50 -9.63 -21.17 -9.85
N ASP A 51 -9.79 -20.32 -8.85
CA ASP A 51 -9.00 -19.11 -8.65
C ASP A 51 -8.81 -18.84 -7.16
N CYS A 52 -7.93 -17.92 -6.80
CA CYS A 52 -7.69 -17.48 -5.43
C CYS A 52 -7.27 -16.00 -5.39
N ASP A 53 -7.26 -15.41 -4.19
CA ASP A 53 -6.71 -14.06 -4.01
C ASP A 53 -5.20 -14.05 -4.20
N HIS A 54 -4.74 -13.14 -5.04
CA HIS A 54 -3.32 -12.85 -5.23
C HIS A 54 -2.93 -11.56 -4.51
N VAL A 55 -2.05 -11.69 -3.52
CA VAL A 55 -1.49 -10.55 -2.79
C VAL A 55 -0.13 -10.20 -3.37
N ARG A 56 -0.04 -8.98 -3.94
CA ARG A 56 1.23 -8.48 -4.48
C ARG A 56 2.05 -7.86 -3.38
N VAL A 57 3.22 -8.40 -3.11
CA VAL A 57 4.19 -7.87 -2.14
C VAL A 57 5.05 -6.83 -2.84
N SER A 58 5.00 -5.60 -2.35
CA SER A 58 5.76 -4.45 -2.86
C SER A 58 6.37 -3.68 -1.69
N GLY A 59 7.50 -3.00 -1.92
CA GLY A 59 8.17 -2.18 -0.91
C GLY A 59 8.04 -0.69 -1.21
N LYS A 60 8.25 0.15 -0.18
CA LYS A 60 8.35 1.60 -0.32
C LYS A 60 9.76 2.04 -0.72
N LEU A 61 10.77 1.19 -0.48
CA LEU A 61 12.17 1.50 -0.79
C LEU A 61 12.47 1.22 -2.27
N PRO A 62 12.70 2.26 -3.11
CA PRO A 62 13.21 2.06 -4.45
C PRO A 62 14.70 1.68 -4.39
N GLY A 63 15.07 0.64 -5.10
CA GLY A 63 16.44 0.15 -5.05
C GLY A 63 16.69 -1.06 -5.95
N ARG A 64 17.85 -1.66 -5.81
CA ARG A 64 18.23 -2.89 -6.53
C ARG A 64 17.90 -4.10 -5.68
N VAL A 65 17.29 -5.11 -6.26
CA VAL A 65 17.08 -6.41 -5.61
C VAL A 65 18.44 -7.02 -5.32
N GLU A 66 18.80 -7.10 -4.05
CA GLU A 66 20.07 -7.68 -3.63
C GLU A 66 20.00 -9.21 -3.62
N ARG A 67 18.89 -9.74 -3.06
CA ARG A 67 18.65 -11.17 -2.94
C ARG A 67 17.18 -11.50 -2.83
N ILE A 68 16.78 -12.63 -3.39
CA ILE A 68 15.46 -13.24 -3.25
C ILE A 68 15.63 -14.52 -2.42
N PHE A 69 14.86 -14.66 -1.34
CA PHE A 69 14.99 -15.77 -0.39
C PHE A 69 14.00 -16.90 -0.63
N VAL A 70 13.06 -16.70 -1.55
CA VAL A 70 11.96 -17.63 -1.85
C VAL A 70 12.03 -18.08 -3.31
N THR A 71 11.40 -19.21 -3.60
CA THR A 71 11.24 -19.75 -4.96
C THR A 71 9.76 -19.86 -5.32
N GLU A 72 9.43 -19.80 -6.61
CA GLU A 72 8.06 -20.04 -7.09
C GLU A 72 7.58 -21.41 -6.66
N GLY A 73 6.32 -21.51 -6.19
CA GLY A 73 5.73 -22.72 -5.63
C GLY A 73 6.05 -22.97 -4.16
N GLN A 74 6.87 -22.15 -3.51
CA GLN A 74 7.19 -22.28 -2.09
C GLN A 74 6.07 -21.73 -1.21
N MET A 75 5.70 -22.48 -0.16
CA MET A 75 4.80 -21.96 0.90
C MET A 75 5.57 -21.02 1.82
N VAL A 76 4.98 -19.87 2.11
CA VAL A 76 5.50 -18.86 3.03
C VAL A 76 4.46 -18.51 4.09
N HIS A 77 4.92 -18.14 5.28
CA HIS A 77 4.07 -17.67 6.37
C HIS A 77 4.19 -16.16 6.54
N ARG A 78 3.18 -15.58 7.13
CA ARG A 78 3.19 -14.16 7.47
C ARG A 78 4.42 -13.78 8.29
N GLY A 79 5.18 -12.80 7.81
CA GLY A 79 6.41 -12.33 8.43
C GLY A 79 7.70 -12.97 7.88
N ASP A 80 7.60 -13.99 7.03
CA ASP A 80 8.77 -14.56 6.37
C ASP A 80 9.42 -13.53 5.44
N THR A 81 10.75 -13.52 5.40
CA THR A 81 11.50 -12.63 4.51
C THR A 81 11.48 -13.16 3.08
N ILE A 82 10.92 -12.37 2.17
CA ILE A 82 10.78 -12.70 0.75
C ILE A 82 11.99 -12.26 -0.06
N ALA A 83 12.39 -11.00 0.08
CA ALA A 83 13.46 -10.40 -0.68
C ALA A 83 14.15 -9.29 0.11
N LYS A 84 15.40 -8.99 -0.28
CA LYS A 84 16.15 -7.83 0.21
C LYS A 84 16.40 -6.86 -0.94
N VAL A 85 16.03 -5.59 -0.72
CA VAL A 85 16.28 -4.48 -1.66
C VAL A 85 17.33 -3.58 -1.07
N TYR A 86 18.35 -3.26 -1.83
CA TYR A 86 19.43 -2.34 -1.45
C TYR A 86 19.27 -0.98 -2.17
N SER A 87 19.41 0.12 -1.42
CA SER A 87 19.33 1.47 -1.96
C SER A 87 20.46 2.37 -1.41
N SER A 88 21.52 2.52 -2.20
CA SER A 88 22.61 3.45 -1.86
C SER A 88 22.16 4.88 -1.69
N THR A 89 21.10 5.27 -2.40
CA THR A 89 20.50 6.61 -2.29
C THR A 89 19.85 6.81 -0.92
N ALA A 90 19.17 5.79 -0.39
CA ALA A 90 18.55 5.85 0.93
C ALA A 90 19.61 5.91 2.04
N ASP A 91 20.70 5.13 1.90
CA ASP A 91 21.84 5.18 2.84
C ASP A 91 22.50 6.55 2.85
N ALA A 92 22.74 7.16 1.67
CA ALA A 92 23.27 8.51 1.57
C ALA A 92 22.35 9.56 2.20
N LYS A 93 21.03 9.43 2.00
CA LYS A 93 20.03 10.30 2.64
C LYS A 93 20.00 10.13 4.15
N LEU A 94 20.13 8.89 4.66
CA LEU A 94 20.22 8.66 6.11
C LEU A 94 21.44 9.35 6.69
N TYR A 95 22.59 9.18 6.06
CA TYR A 95 23.82 9.85 6.50
C TYR A 95 23.65 11.38 6.51
N GLN A 96 23.09 11.97 5.45
CA GLN A 96 22.82 13.41 5.37
C GLN A 96 21.87 13.87 6.49
N ALA A 97 20.77 13.15 6.71
CA ALA A 97 19.80 13.48 7.77
C ALA A 97 20.45 13.41 9.17
N GLN A 98 21.28 12.40 9.42
CA GLN A 98 22.03 12.27 10.67
C GLN A 98 22.97 13.45 10.90
N GLN A 99 23.71 13.89 9.86
CA GLN A 99 24.60 15.06 9.99
C GLN A 99 23.80 16.34 10.27
N MET A 100 22.63 16.51 9.65
CA MET A 100 21.74 17.64 9.93
C MET A 100 21.21 17.61 11.38
N ALA A 101 20.84 16.42 11.88
CA ALA A 101 20.40 16.28 13.27
C ALA A 101 21.51 16.58 14.29
N ILE A 102 22.75 16.17 14.01
CA ILE A 102 23.94 16.51 14.83
C ILE A 102 24.18 18.01 14.83
N ALA A 103 24.11 18.67 13.67
CA ALA A 103 24.30 20.12 13.55
C ALA A 103 23.23 20.89 14.34
N ALA A 104 21.94 20.49 14.21
CA ALA A 104 20.84 21.10 14.94
C ALA A 104 20.95 20.88 16.46
N ALA A 105 21.36 19.69 16.89
CA ALA A 105 21.61 19.37 18.30
C ALA A 105 22.76 20.23 18.86
N SER A 106 23.84 20.40 18.10
CA SER A 106 24.99 21.25 18.49
C SER A 106 24.57 22.72 18.61
N GLN A 107 23.70 23.19 17.72
CA GLN A 107 23.16 24.56 17.83
C GLN A 107 22.27 24.71 19.08
N THR A 108 21.46 23.73 19.41
CA THR A 108 20.64 23.70 20.64
C THR A 108 21.53 23.73 21.87
N GLN A 109 22.59 22.94 21.90
CA GLN A 109 23.57 22.93 23.01
C GLN A 109 24.25 24.26 23.18
N LYS A 110 24.59 24.93 22.06
CA LYS A 110 25.19 26.29 22.09
C LYS A 110 24.21 27.32 22.66
N VAL A 111 22.94 27.28 22.31
CA VAL A 111 21.88 28.18 22.81
C VAL A 111 21.61 27.88 24.31
N ASP A 112 21.56 26.64 24.71
CA ASP A 112 21.34 26.24 26.09
C ASP A 112 22.52 26.54 27.01
N ALA A 113 23.75 26.49 26.50
CA ALA A 113 24.96 26.93 27.23
C ALA A 113 24.95 28.42 27.53
N GLY A 114 24.18 29.20 26.75
CA GLY A 114 24.02 30.63 26.96
C GLY A 114 25.28 31.45 26.64
N THR A 115 25.37 32.63 27.24
CA THR A 115 26.47 33.56 26.99
C THR A 115 27.79 33.06 27.62
N ARG A 116 28.87 33.16 26.89
CA ARG A 116 30.20 32.77 27.34
C ARG A 116 30.61 33.51 28.63
N SER A 117 31.34 32.82 29.52
CA SER A 117 31.81 33.35 30.80
C SER A 117 32.63 34.63 30.67
N GLU A 118 33.42 34.73 29.58
CA GLU A 118 34.26 35.89 29.32
C GLU A 118 33.43 37.16 29.07
N ILE A 119 32.32 37.02 28.31
CA ILE A 119 31.40 38.12 28.02
C ILE A 119 30.67 38.55 29.28
N LYS A 120 30.20 37.59 30.12
CA LYS A 120 29.58 37.88 31.42
C LYS A 120 30.51 38.61 32.35
N ASN A 121 31.77 38.17 32.45
CA ASN A 121 32.79 38.79 33.28
C ASN A 121 33.13 40.18 32.78
N SER A 122 33.23 40.39 31.46
CA SER A 122 33.47 41.71 30.88
C SER A 122 32.36 42.70 31.21
N ALA A 123 31.10 42.28 31.03
CA ALA A 123 29.92 43.11 31.37
C ALA A 123 29.85 43.43 32.86
N TYR A 124 30.21 42.46 33.73
CA TYR A 124 30.31 42.64 35.17
C TYR A 124 31.36 43.70 35.54
N ASN A 125 32.54 43.63 34.95
CA ASN A 125 33.61 44.58 35.22
C ASN A 125 33.21 46.00 34.78
N VAL A 126 32.54 46.18 33.64
CA VAL A 126 32.01 47.48 33.19
C VAL A 126 30.98 48.01 34.17
N TRP A 127 30.08 47.15 34.69
CA TRP A 127 29.11 47.54 35.71
C TRP A 127 29.82 47.98 37.01
N GLN A 128 30.83 47.23 37.50
CA GLN A 128 31.62 47.60 38.69
C GLN A 128 32.32 48.91 38.49
N GLN A 129 32.90 49.22 37.32
CA GLN A 129 33.52 50.50 36.99
C GLN A 129 32.49 51.64 37.05
N ALA A 130 31.27 51.45 36.54
CA ALA A 130 30.21 52.44 36.61
C ALA A 130 29.77 52.72 38.07
N ILE A 131 29.69 51.70 38.93
CA ILE A 131 29.39 51.85 40.35
C ILE A 131 30.48 52.70 41.06
N ALA A 132 31.73 52.42 40.77
CA ALA A 132 32.84 53.19 41.33
C ALA A 132 32.79 54.73 40.94
N ALA A 133 32.47 54.99 39.67
CA ALA A 133 32.27 56.36 39.16
C ALA A 133 31.06 57.03 39.82
N GLU A 134 29.90 56.34 39.96
CA GLU A 134 28.74 56.88 40.65
C GLU A 134 29.07 57.24 42.10
N THR A 135 29.77 56.32 42.80
CA THR A 135 30.17 56.56 44.19
C THR A 135 31.01 57.89 44.36
N ILE A 136 31.90 58.12 43.44
CA ILE A 136 32.73 59.40 43.46
C ILE A 136 31.83 60.57 43.14
N ALA A 137 30.98 60.50 42.10
CA ALA A 137 30.09 61.61 41.70
C ALA A 137 29.08 61.93 42.82
N GLN A 138 28.53 60.95 43.49
CA GLN A 138 27.56 61.07 44.57
C GLN A 138 28.23 61.76 45.82
N LYS A 139 29.45 61.31 46.20
CA LYS A 139 30.22 61.95 47.28
C LYS A 139 30.55 63.38 46.94
N THR A 140 30.87 63.69 45.70
CA THR A 140 31.14 65.04 45.22
C THR A 140 29.91 65.93 45.32
N TYR A 141 28.77 65.42 44.84
CA TYR A 141 27.51 66.16 44.97
C TYR A 141 27.14 66.43 46.44
N GLN A 142 27.23 65.44 47.32
CA GLN A 142 26.95 65.59 48.74
C GLN A 142 27.84 66.70 49.38
N ARG A 143 29.14 66.73 49.02
CA ARG A 143 30.06 67.76 49.48
C ARG A 143 29.65 69.14 48.93
N MET A 144 29.31 69.26 47.63
CA MET A 144 28.93 70.55 47.05
C MET A 144 27.58 71.02 47.64
N GLN A 145 26.64 70.11 47.91
CA GLN A 145 25.36 70.42 48.57
C GLN A 145 25.64 71.08 49.96
N SER A 146 26.49 70.44 50.79
CA SER A 146 26.83 70.98 52.10
C SER A 146 27.56 72.37 52.01
N LEU A 147 28.42 72.57 51.03
CA LEU A 147 29.12 73.91 50.84
C LEU A 147 28.13 74.97 50.32
N TYR A 148 27.11 74.57 49.54
CA TYR A 148 26.04 75.49 49.12
C TYR A 148 25.18 75.93 50.31
N GLU A 149 24.77 74.95 51.16
CA GLU A 149 24.04 75.27 52.38
C GLU A 149 24.79 76.20 53.34
N GLN A 150 26.11 76.15 53.34
CA GLN A 150 27.00 77.06 54.09
C GLN A 150 27.24 78.40 53.38
N GLY A 151 26.69 78.61 52.19
CA GLY A 151 26.81 79.82 51.40
C GLY A 151 28.22 79.98 50.74
N VAL A 152 29.05 78.95 50.65
CA VAL A 152 30.39 78.96 50.13
C VAL A 152 30.51 78.91 48.61
N ILE A 153 29.51 78.22 47.97
CA ILE A 153 29.49 78.02 46.50
C ILE A 153 28.18 78.52 45.89
N THR A 154 28.19 78.76 44.57
CA THR A 154 26.97 79.13 43.79
C THR A 154 26.06 77.95 43.54
N GLU A 155 24.78 78.28 43.33
CA GLU A 155 23.78 77.29 42.96
C GLU A 155 24.18 76.52 41.69
N GLN A 156 24.70 77.18 40.67
CA GLN A 156 25.20 76.56 39.46
C GLN A 156 26.22 75.45 39.71
N LYS A 157 27.18 75.62 40.64
CA LYS A 157 28.14 74.56 40.95
C LYS A 157 27.55 73.35 41.66
N ARG A 158 26.51 73.59 42.50
CA ARG A 158 25.72 72.49 43.09
C ARG A 158 24.96 71.76 42.03
N ASP A 159 24.31 72.42 41.09
CA ASP A 159 23.53 71.81 40.01
C ASP A 159 24.40 71.07 39.02
N GLU A 160 25.56 71.54 38.69
CA GLU A 160 26.57 70.81 37.90
C GLU A 160 26.99 69.50 38.57
N ALA A 161 27.25 69.52 39.86
CA ALA A 161 27.60 68.32 40.61
C ALA A 161 26.41 67.33 40.73
N LYS A 162 25.18 67.86 40.86
CA LYS A 162 23.98 67.07 40.84
C LYS A 162 23.80 66.40 39.47
N ALA A 163 23.88 67.14 38.37
CA ALA A 163 23.75 66.58 37.02
C ALA A 163 24.83 65.52 36.75
N ALA A 164 26.04 65.72 37.25
CA ALA A 164 27.08 64.67 37.14
C ALA A 164 26.74 63.40 37.93
N ALA A 165 26.18 63.56 39.15
CA ALA A 165 25.72 62.39 39.94
C ALA A 165 24.56 61.68 39.31
N ASP A 166 23.57 62.39 38.77
CA ASP A 166 22.44 61.84 38.06
C ASP A 166 22.89 61.10 36.79
N ALA A 167 23.83 61.68 36.03
CA ALA A 167 24.38 61.01 34.83
C ALA A 167 25.17 59.76 35.19
N ALA A 168 25.94 59.73 36.27
CA ALA A 168 26.64 58.52 36.73
C ALA A 168 25.67 57.43 37.19
N SER A 169 24.56 57.77 37.86
CA SER A 169 23.51 56.86 38.24
C SER A 169 22.81 56.23 37.02
N ALA A 170 22.54 57.03 36.00
CA ALA A 170 22.00 56.54 34.73
C ALA A 170 22.99 55.56 34.04
N GLN A 171 24.31 55.85 34.10
CA GLN A 171 25.35 54.98 33.55
C GLN A 171 25.40 53.63 34.27
N VAL A 172 25.25 53.59 35.63
CA VAL A 172 25.17 52.34 36.40
C VAL A 172 23.97 51.51 35.96
N LYS A 173 22.79 52.13 35.78
CA LYS A 173 21.59 51.43 35.32
C LYS A 173 21.77 50.83 33.93
N ALA A 174 22.41 51.57 33.01
CA ALA A 174 22.69 51.09 31.67
C ALA A 174 23.68 49.89 31.68
N ALA A 175 24.79 50.00 32.42
CA ALA A 175 25.78 48.94 32.56
C ALA A 175 25.19 47.70 33.25
N LYS A 176 24.33 47.88 34.26
CA LYS A 176 23.60 46.80 34.90
C LYS A 176 22.68 46.07 33.91
N SER A 177 21.95 46.78 33.10
CA SER A 177 21.08 46.18 32.07
C SER A 177 21.87 45.35 31.08
N GLN A 178 23.08 45.79 30.69
CA GLN A 178 23.98 45.01 29.84
C GLN A 178 24.49 43.73 30.51
N TYR A 179 24.83 43.81 31.80
CA TYR A 179 25.20 42.62 32.58
C TYR A 179 24.04 41.64 32.71
N ASP A 180 22.84 42.12 33.05
CA ASP A 180 21.66 41.33 33.18
C ASP A 180 21.32 40.62 31.86
N MET A 181 21.43 41.30 30.69
CA MET A 181 21.27 40.67 29.38
C MET A 181 22.32 39.56 29.14
N ALA A 182 23.59 39.81 29.52
CA ALA A 182 24.63 38.81 29.37
C ALA A 182 24.43 37.59 30.28
N VAL A 183 23.90 37.79 31.48
CA VAL A 183 23.57 36.67 32.44
C VAL A 183 22.36 35.88 31.97
N ASN A 184 21.27 36.53 31.56
CA ASN A 184 20.05 35.88 31.12
C ASN A 184 20.25 35.08 29.81
N GLY A 185 21.20 35.51 28.96
CA GLY A 185 21.55 34.82 27.72
C GLY A 185 20.41 34.78 26.71
N ALA A 186 20.29 33.68 25.99
CA ALA A 186 19.25 33.52 24.98
C ALA A 186 17.84 33.51 25.56
N GLN A 187 16.89 34.13 24.89
CA GLN A 187 15.49 34.18 25.30
C GLN A 187 14.88 32.78 25.30
N SER A 188 13.81 32.59 26.09
CA SER A 188 13.10 31.33 26.17
C SER A 188 12.56 30.88 24.80
N GLN A 189 12.15 31.84 23.98
CA GLN A 189 11.68 31.60 22.61
C GLN A 189 12.78 31.02 21.71
N ASP A 190 14.02 31.56 21.81
CA ASP A 190 15.18 31.07 21.05
C ASP A 190 15.55 29.63 21.43
N LYS A 191 15.45 29.31 22.75
CA LYS A 191 15.65 27.95 23.24
C LYS A 191 14.60 26.99 22.72
N VAL A 192 13.32 27.39 22.73
CA VAL A 192 12.22 26.58 22.16
C VAL A 192 12.41 26.41 20.66
N ALA A 193 12.75 27.47 19.93
CA ALA A 193 12.96 27.42 18.48
C ALA A 193 14.10 26.47 18.12
N SER A 194 15.25 26.56 18.79
CA SER A 194 16.40 25.68 18.53
C SER A 194 16.11 24.21 18.84
N ARG A 195 15.38 23.93 19.93
CA ARG A 195 14.94 22.56 20.28
C ARG A 195 13.95 22.01 19.26
N SER A 196 13.03 22.84 18.78
CA SER A 196 12.08 22.46 17.72
C SER A 196 12.79 22.12 16.42
N MET A 197 13.82 22.88 16.04
CA MET A 197 14.68 22.59 14.89
C MET A 197 15.41 21.26 15.05
N ALA A 198 15.97 20.98 16.23
CA ALA A 198 16.62 19.69 16.50
C ALA A 198 15.65 18.53 16.45
N ASN A 199 14.42 18.69 16.96
CA ASN A 199 13.38 17.69 16.89
C ASN A 199 12.90 17.44 15.45
N ALA A 200 12.76 18.49 14.64
CA ALA A 200 12.43 18.36 13.22
C ALA A 200 13.52 17.60 12.46
N ALA A 201 14.79 17.90 12.71
CA ALA A 201 15.90 17.16 12.10
C ALA A 201 15.94 15.68 12.53
N ARG A 202 15.59 15.37 13.79
CA ARG A 202 15.43 13.97 14.24
C ARG A 202 14.26 13.30 13.54
N GLY A 203 13.14 14.00 13.30
CA GLY A 203 12.02 13.51 12.52
C GLY A 203 12.43 13.07 11.11
N THR A 204 13.29 13.85 10.43
CA THR A 204 13.82 13.49 9.12
C THR A 204 14.69 12.23 9.17
N VAL A 205 15.49 12.04 10.24
CA VAL A 205 16.25 10.79 10.44
C VAL A 205 15.29 9.60 10.58
N MET A 206 14.23 9.73 11.38
CA MET A 206 13.23 8.67 11.57
C MET A 206 12.49 8.33 10.28
N GLU A 207 12.17 9.32 9.45
CA GLU A 207 11.55 9.13 8.15
C GLU A 207 12.40 8.24 7.24
N VAL A 208 13.70 8.59 7.11
CA VAL A 208 14.61 7.80 6.26
C VAL A 208 14.90 6.43 6.86
N GLN A 209 14.97 6.30 8.18
CA GLN A 209 15.10 5.00 8.85
C GLN A 209 13.90 4.10 8.56
N SER A 210 12.68 4.64 8.61
CA SER A 210 11.46 3.89 8.28
C SER A 210 11.45 3.39 6.82
N LEU A 211 12.04 4.15 5.88
CA LEU A 211 12.21 3.67 4.51
C LEU A 211 13.23 2.53 4.42
N LEU A 212 14.28 2.55 5.23
CA LEU A 212 15.30 1.49 5.26
C LEU A 212 14.82 0.23 5.98
N GLU A 213 13.84 0.31 6.89
CA GLU A 213 13.19 -0.87 7.47
C GLU A 213 12.52 -1.72 6.39
N ASP A 214 11.97 -1.08 5.35
CA ASP A 214 11.37 -1.75 4.19
C ASP A 214 12.41 -2.38 3.22
N GLN A 215 13.70 -2.39 3.56
CA GLN A 215 14.71 -3.10 2.77
C GLN A 215 14.48 -4.62 2.74
N TYR A 216 13.90 -5.17 3.80
CA TYR A 216 13.46 -6.56 3.86
C TYR A 216 11.96 -6.62 3.58
N LEU A 217 11.60 -7.17 2.43
CA LEU A 217 10.21 -7.39 2.08
C LEU A 217 9.70 -8.64 2.79
N LEU A 218 8.69 -8.46 3.64
CA LEU A 218 8.09 -9.53 4.42
C LEU A 218 6.77 -9.99 3.80
N ALA A 219 6.43 -11.26 3.97
CA ALA A 219 5.14 -11.81 3.59
C ALA A 219 4.02 -11.19 4.45
N PRO A 220 3.00 -10.53 3.85
CA PRO A 220 1.89 -9.94 4.60
C PRO A 220 0.86 -10.97 5.08
N CYS A 221 0.85 -12.16 4.48
CA CYS A 221 -0.07 -13.26 4.78
C CYS A 221 0.58 -14.60 4.44
N ASP A 222 -0.03 -15.68 4.94
CA ASP A 222 0.30 -17.04 4.52
C ASP A 222 -0.14 -17.27 3.07
N GLY A 223 0.65 -18.02 2.31
CA GLY A 223 0.34 -18.31 0.91
C GLY A 223 1.47 -19.02 0.17
N GLU A 224 1.20 -19.41 -1.06
CA GLU A 224 2.20 -19.96 -1.98
C GLU A 224 2.75 -18.85 -2.88
N VAL A 225 4.04 -18.82 -3.12
CA VAL A 225 4.68 -17.90 -4.06
C VAL A 225 4.23 -18.25 -5.48
N ALA A 226 3.34 -17.44 -6.04
CA ALA A 226 2.78 -17.68 -7.37
C ALA A 226 3.72 -17.18 -8.47
N GLN A 227 4.35 -16.02 -8.26
CA GLN A 227 5.23 -15.42 -9.26
C GLN A 227 6.25 -14.48 -8.61
N ILE A 228 7.47 -14.51 -9.12
CA ILE A 228 8.54 -13.56 -8.80
C ILE A 228 8.75 -12.69 -10.03
N TYR A 229 8.61 -11.37 -9.88
CA TYR A 229 8.67 -10.44 -11.02
C TYR A 229 10.09 -10.03 -11.38
N PRO A 230 10.91 -9.47 -10.44
CA PRO A 230 12.26 -9.05 -10.75
C PRO A 230 13.28 -10.20 -10.54
N GLN A 231 14.44 -10.04 -11.17
CA GLN A 231 15.60 -10.88 -10.90
C GLN A 231 16.56 -10.18 -9.93
N GLU A 232 17.44 -10.96 -9.30
CA GLU A 232 18.54 -10.42 -8.49
C GLU A 232 19.39 -9.48 -9.33
N GLY A 233 19.72 -8.32 -8.77
CA GLY A 233 20.43 -7.26 -9.48
C GLY A 233 19.54 -6.27 -10.25
N GLU A 234 18.26 -6.53 -10.42
CA GLU A 234 17.32 -5.64 -11.12
C GLU A 234 16.87 -4.46 -10.23
N LEU A 235 16.58 -3.34 -10.87
CA LEU A 235 16.10 -2.13 -10.18
C LEU A 235 14.57 -2.19 -10.06
N VAL A 236 14.08 -2.00 -8.83
CA VAL A 236 12.63 -1.90 -8.54
C VAL A 236 12.27 -0.49 -8.09
N ALA A 237 11.17 0.01 -8.62
CA ALA A 237 10.59 1.29 -8.23
C ALA A 237 9.75 1.15 -6.96
N MET A 238 9.50 2.26 -6.29
CA MET A 238 8.57 2.32 -5.15
C MET A 238 7.18 1.81 -5.56
N GLY A 239 6.62 0.86 -4.81
CA GLY A 239 5.32 0.26 -5.06
C GLY A 239 5.30 -0.79 -6.17
N ALA A 240 6.41 -1.05 -6.87
CA ALA A 240 6.48 -2.12 -7.84
C ALA A 240 6.34 -3.49 -7.16
N PRO A 241 5.55 -4.42 -7.70
CA PRO A 241 5.41 -5.74 -7.13
C PRO A 241 6.72 -6.53 -7.30
N VAL A 242 7.18 -7.15 -6.23
CA VAL A 242 8.36 -8.03 -6.24
C VAL A 242 7.92 -9.49 -6.31
N VAL A 243 6.91 -9.87 -5.53
CA VAL A 243 6.38 -11.23 -5.50
C VAL A 243 4.87 -11.19 -5.44
N SER A 244 4.21 -12.15 -6.07
CA SER A 244 2.78 -12.42 -5.93
C SER A 244 2.58 -13.67 -5.07
N LEU A 245 1.80 -13.55 -3.99
CA LEU A 245 1.41 -14.65 -3.12
C LEU A 245 -0.03 -15.07 -3.42
N ALA A 246 -0.26 -16.36 -3.67
CA ALA A 246 -1.57 -16.96 -3.83
C ALA A 246 -2.07 -17.48 -2.47
N LYS A 247 -3.26 -17.01 -2.03
CA LYS A 247 -3.90 -17.49 -0.80
C LYS A 247 -4.61 -18.81 -1.04
N MET A 248 -3.91 -19.92 -0.82
CA MET A 248 -4.43 -21.25 -1.06
C MET A 248 -5.58 -21.66 -0.13
N ASP A 249 -5.78 -20.97 0.99
CA ASP A 249 -6.83 -21.29 1.96
C ASP A 249 -8.20 -20.72 1.59
N ASP A 250 -8.25 -19.71 0.70
CA ASP A 250 -9.49 -19.04 0.29
C ASP A 250 -9.69 -19.15 -1.22
N MET A 251 -9.83 -20.37 -1.70
CA MET A 251 -10.06 -20.64 -3.11
C MET A 251 -11.53 -20.64 -3.46
N TRP A 252 -11.84 -20.18 -4.66
CA TRP A 252 -13.17 -20.23 -5.26
C TRP A 252 -13.11 -20.71 -6.69
N VAL A 253 -14.26 -20.98 -7.26
CA VAL A 253 -14.44 -21.32 -8.68
C VAL A 253 -15.31 -20.25 -9.32
N SER A 254 -14.85 -19.71 -10.44
CA SER A 254 -15.63 -18.79 -11.28
C SER A 254 -16.24 -19.56 -12.45
N PHE A 255 -17.55 -19.51 -12.58
CA PHE A 255 -18.32 -20.09 -13.68
C PHE A 255 -18.88 -18.98 -14.55
N SER A 256 -18.71 -19.09 -15.86
CA SER A 256 -19.38 -18.23 -16.85
C SER A 256 -20.71 -18.89 -17.26
N VAL A 257 -21.81 -18.34 -16.76
CA VAL A 257 -23.14 -18.93 -16.88
C VAL A 257 -24.02 -18.05 -17.75
N ARG A 258 -24.81 -18.63 -18.68
CA ARG A 258 -25.80 -17.90 -19.44
C ARG A 258 -26.97 -17.47 -18.55
N GLU A 259 -27.60 -16.34 -18.87
CA GLU A 259 -28.73 -15.77 -18.15
C GLU A 259 -29.87 -16.77 -17.89
N GLU A 260 -30.13 -17.67 -18.85
CA GLU A 260 -31.16 -18.70 -18.75
C GLU A 260 -30.95 -19.66 -17.57
N LEU A 261 -29.68 -19.98 -17.25
CA LEU A 261 -29.31 -20.89 -16.16
C LEU A 261 -29.24 -20.21 -14.79
N LEU A 262 -29.28 -18.88 -14.77
CA LEU A 262 -29.15 -18.10 -13.51
C LEU A 262 -30.31 -18.37 -12.54
N ARG A 263 -31.50 -18.65 -13.10
CA ARG A 263 -32.69 -19.02 -12.32
C ARG A 263 -32.44 -20.21 -11.39
N ASP A 264 -31.61 -21.13 -11.83
CA ASP A 264 -31.27 -22.35 -11.11
C ASP A 264 -30.04 -22.18 -10.19
N LEU A 265 -29.39 -20.99 -10.18
CA LEU A 265 -28.19 -20.72 -9.45
C LEU A 265 -28.31 -19.50 -8.51
N PRO A 266 -29.31 -19.43 -7.62
CA PRO A 266 -29.47 -18.33 -6.69
C PRO A 266 -28.29 -18.28 -5.68
N MET A 267 -28.03 -17.10 -5.12
CA MET A 267 -27.04 -16.92 -4.05
C MET A 267 -27.33 -17.83 -2.86
N GLY A 268 -26.28 -18.44 -2.30
CA GLY A 268 -26.38 -19.37 -1.18
C GLY A 268 -26.72 -20.83 -1.54
N LYS A 269 -27.08 -21.10 -2.79
CA LYS A 269 -27.34 -22.46 -3.25
C LYS A 269 -26.07 -23.31 -3.25
N VAL A 270 -26.21 -24.57 -2.82
CA VAL A 270 -25.16 -25.58 -2.94
C VAL A 270 -25.31 -26.28 -4.29
N ILE A 271 -24.22 -26.28 -5.05
CA ILE A 271 -24.14 -26.95 -6.36
C ILE A 271 -23.16 -28.10 -6.28
N ASN A 272 -23.43 -29.13 -7.09
CA ASN A 272 -22.52 -30.27 -7.26
C ASN A 272 -21.62 -30.03 -8.46
N THR A 273 -20.34 -30.26 -8.27
CA THR A 273 -19.33 -30.01 -9.30
C THR A 273 -18.37 -31.17 -9.38
N ASP A 274 -17.79 -31.37 -10.54
CA ASP A 274 -16.71 -32.34 -10.75
C ASP A 274 -15.39 -31.61 -11.00
N ILE A 275 -14.31 -32.11 -10.42
CA ILE A 275 -12.94 -31.58 -10.61
C ILE A 275 -12.12 -32.68 -11.33
N PRO A 276 -12.05 -32.64 -12.66
CA PRO A 276 -11.41 -33.72 -13.43
C PRO A 276 -9.92 -33.88 -13.10
N ALA A 277 -9.21 -32.76 -12.86
CA ALA A 277 -7.78 -32.77 -12.54
C ALA A 277 -7.44 -33.57 -11.26
N LEU A 278 -8.38 -33.64 -10.31
CA LEU A 278 -8.23 -34.38 -9.06
C LEU A 278 -9.01 -35.71 -9.06
N GLY A 279 -9.77 -36.02 -10.13
CA GLY A 279 -10.64 -37.18 -10.20
C GLY A 279 -11.82 -37.13 -9.22
N LEU A 280 -12.10 -35.96 -8.62
CA LEU A 280 -13.18 -35.79 -7.66
C LEU A 280 -14.51 -35.55 -8.38
N LYS A 281 -15.55 -36.23 -7.91
CA LYS A 281 -16.91 -36.09 -8.41
C LYS A 281 -17.85 -35.66 -7.28
N ASP A 282 -18.92 -34.95 -7.67
CA ASP A 282 -19.98 -34.49 -6.75
C ASP A 282 -19.47 -33.65 -5.57
N VAL A 283 -18.47 -32.80 -5.83
CA VAL A 283 -17.95 -31.86 -4.85
C VAL A 283 -18.98 -30.75 -4.62
N LYS A 284 -19.35 -30.54 -3.36
CA LYS A 284 -20.31 -29.50 -2.97
C LYS A 284 -19.65 -28.16 -2.90
N MET A 285 -20.17 -27.19 -3.64
CA MET A 285 -19.74 -25.81 -3.63
C MET A 285 -20.92 -24.88 -3.36
N ARG A 286 -20.72 -23.84 -2.57
CA ARG A 286 -21.75 -22.85 -2.23
C ARG A 286 -21.54 -21.58 -3.04
N ILE A 287 -22.57 -21.15 -3.76
CA ILE A 287 -22.58 -19.88 -4.49
C ILE A 287 -22.60 -18.73 -3.48
N TYR A 288 -21.64 -17.81 -3.60
CA TYR A 288 -21.57 -16.64 -2.74
C TYR A 288 -21.59 -15.31 -3.48
N TYR A 289 -21.41 -15.33 -4.81
CA TYR A 289 -21.36 -14.12 -5.63
C TYR A 289 -21.89 -14.37 -7.03
N VAL A 290 -22.71 -13.45 -7.51
CA VAL A 290 -23.25 -13.45 -8.88
C VAL A 290 -23.12 -12.02 -9.40
N HIS A 291 -22.46 -11.86 -10.55
CA HIS A 291 -22.21 -10.57 -11.17
C HIS A 291 -22.46 -10.63 -12.67
N ASP A 292 -23.00 -9.54 -13.24
CA ASP A 292 -23.11 -9.39 -14.68
C ASP A 292 -21.72 -9.12 -15.26
N MET A 293 -21.31 -9.87 -16.26
CA MET A 293 -20.02 -9.71 -16.90
C MET A 293 -19.97 -8.48 -17.82
N GLY A 294 -20.79 -7.46 -17.61
CA GLY A 294 -20.72 -6.19 -18.33
C GLY A 294 -20.12 -6.27 -19.75
N THR A 295 -19.84 -5.20 -20.39
CA THR A 295 -19.35 -5.07 -21.78
C THR A 295 -18.00 -5.75 -22.14
N TYR A 296 -17.38 -6.54 -21.27
CA TYR A 296 -16.08 -7.20 -21.54
C TYR A 296 -16.15 -8.66 -22.00
N ALA A 297 -17.33 -9.29 -22.04
CA ALA A 297 -17.48 -10.57 -22.70
C ALA A 297 -17.39 -10.36 -24.21
N VAL A 298 -16.36 -10.95 -24.83
CA VAL A 298 -16.13 -10.90 -26.26
C VAL A 298 -17.41 -11.30 -26.99
N TRP A 299 -17.98 -10.39 -27.75
CA TRP A 299 -19.10 -10.59 -28.63
C TRP A 299 -18.77 -11.67 -29.67
N GLN A 300 -19.08 -12.91 -29.39
CA GLN A 300 -19.27 -13.90 -30.44
C GLN A 300 -20.78 -14.06 -30.65
N ALA A 301 -21.28 -13.28 -31.57
CA ALA A 301 -22.64 -13.43 -32.08
C ALA A 301 -22.77 -14.75 -32.81
N THR A 302 -23.18 -15.79 -32.13
CA THR A 302 -23.73 -17.02 -32.73
C THR A 302 -25.24 -16.81 -32.90
N LYS A 303 -25.64 -16.06 -33.93
CA LYS A 303 -27.03 -15.90 -34.31
C LYS A 303 -27.56 -17.22 -34.91
N ALA A 304 -28.24 -18.03 -34.11
CA ALA A 304 -29.26 -18.88 -34.62
C ALA A 304 -30.56 -18.03 -34.69
N TYR A 305 -31.24 -18.11 -35.83
CA TYR A 305 -32.46 -17.33 -36.15
C TYR A 305 -33.50 -17.51 -34.99
N GLY A 306 -33.89 -16.44 -34.30
CA GLY A 306 -35.01 -16.39 -33.37
C GLY A 306 -34.68 -16.37 -31.88
N GLN A 307 -33.42 -16.33 -31.46
CA GLN A 307 -33.03 -16.19 -30.05
C GLN A 307 -32.49 -14.78 -29.77
N TYR A 308 -32.88 -14.21 -28.60
CA TYR A 308 -32.29 -12.99 -28.12
C TYR A 308 -30.84 -13.24 -27.60
N ASP A 309 -30.01 -12.20 -27.63
CA ASP A 309 -28.62 -12.26 -27.20
C ASP A 309 -28.58 -12.47 -25.66
N SER A 310 -28.37 -13.71 -25.20
CA SER A 310 -28.34 -14.01 -23.78
C SER A 310 -26.99 -13.54 -23.19
N LYS A 311 -27.08 -12.70 -22.15
CA LYS A 311 -25.91 -12.20 -21.41
C LYS A 311 -25.27 -13.33 -20.62
N THR A 312 -23.96 -13.22 -20.40
CA THR A 312 -23.19 -14.12 -19.56
C THR A 312 -22.94 -13.48 -18.20
N PHE A 313 -23.12 -14.26 -17.15
CA PHE A 313 -22.93 -13.85 -15.76
C PHE A 313 -21.77 -14.64 -15.15
N GLU A 314 -20.99 -13.98 -14.31
CA GLU A 314 -19.99 -14.63 -13.48
C GLU A 314 -20.63 -15.10 -12.18
N VAL A 315 -20.58 -16.42 -11.94
CA VAL A 315 -21.04 -17.03 -10.69
C VAL A 315 -19.83 -17.59 -9.96
N LYS A 316 -19.57 -17.08 -8.74
CA LYS A 316 -18.48 -17.60 -7.91
C LYS A 316 -19.03 -18.51 -6.82
N ALA A 317 -18.40 -19.66 -6.69
CA ALA A 317 -18.75 -20.64 -5.66
C ALA A 317 -17.50 -21.07 -4.88
N ARG A 318 -17.67 -21.28 -3.57
CA ARG A 318 -16.62 -21.80 -2.69
C ARG A 318 -16.91 -23.25 -2.31
N PRO A 319 -15.89 -24.11 -2.24
CA PRO A 319 -16.06 -25.45 -1.72
C PRO A 319 -16.47 -25.42 -0.24
N GLU A 320 -17.40 -26.28 0.17
CA GLU A 320 -17.84 -26.38 1.57
C GLU A 320 -16.78 -27.00 2.47
N THR A 321 -15.89 -27.80 1.90
CA THR A 321 -14.78 -28.45 2.59
C THR A 321 -13.47 -28.15 1.87
N ARG A 322 -12.38 -28.01 2.61
CA ARG A 322 -11.04 -27.81 2.04
C ARG A 322 -10.70 -29.00 1.14
N ILE A 323 -10.28 -28.72 -0.08
CA ILE A 323 -9.89 -29.73 -1.06
C ILE A 323 -8.35 -29.73 -1.12
N GLU A 324 -7.75 -30.89 -0.83
CA GLU A 324 -6.30 -31.06 -0.93
C GLU A 324 -5.84 -30.99 -2.39
N ASN A 325 -4.70 -30.38 -2.63
CA ASN A 325 -4.11 -30.19 -3.96
C ASN A 325 -4.99 -29.41 -4.96
N PHE A 326 -5.99 -28.67 -4.48
CA PHE A 326 -6.77 -27.80 -5.34
C PHE A 326 -5.94 -26.56 -5.66
N ARG A 327 -5.75 -26.26 -6.96
CA ARG A 327 -4.87 -25.19 -7.43
C ARG A 327 -5.61 -24.22 -8.34
N PRO A 328 -5.21 -22.93 -8.33
CA PRO A 328 -5.70 -21.96 -9.31
C PRO A 328 -5.45 -22.47 -10.74
N GLY A 329 -6.39 -22.18 -11.64
CA GLY A 329 -6.33 -22.63 -13.03
C GLY A 329 -6.98 -23.99 -13.30
N MET A 330 -7.31 -24.79 -12.29
CA MET A 330 -7.99 -26.06 -12.49
C MET A 330 -9.41 -25.86 -13.03
N SER A 331 -9.77 -26.70 -14.00
CA SER A 331 -11.14 -26.74 -14.53
C SER A 331 -12.09 -27.45 -13.58
N VAL A 332 -13.28 -26.88 -13.42
CA VAL A 332 -14.38 -27.42 -12.61
C VAL A 332 -15.63 -27.46 -13.46
N ILE A 333 -16.31 -28.58 -13.46
CA ILE A 333 -17.51 -28.81 -14.29
C ILE A 333 -18.73 -28.75 -13.40
N LEU A 334 -19.68 -27.87 -13.73
CA LEU A 334 -20.98 -27.78 -13.09
C LEU A 334 -21.90 -28.89 -13.62
N LYS A 335 -22.61 -29.57 -12.71
CA LYS A 335 -23.61 -30.61 -13.05
C LYS A 335 -25.02 -30.08 -13.09
#